data_f52dcb41ac61feca1683e07d63deb34f
#
_entry.id   f52dcb41ac61feca1683e07d63deb34f
#
_cell.length_a   1.000
_cell.length_b   1.000
_cell.length_c   1.000
_cell.angle_alpha   90.00
_cell.angle_beta   90.00
_cell.angle_gamma   90.00
#
_symmetry.space_group_name_H-M   'P 1'
#
loop_
_entity.id
_entity.type
_entity.pdbx_description
1 polymer ?
#
loop_
_entity_poly.entity_id
_entity_poly.type
_entity_poly.pdbx_seq_one_letter_code
_entity_poly.pdbx_strand_id
1 'polypeptide(L)'
;MAEVIKRSGPPKATDLKGEEFTWTVPLSLAPTREWSKLFSEPAETTVLCHPKKLGMMHQALVFKCEDANLAVWIQYIDKWIAGANGALVAAEEQEKKRKAEQLRQEEEKQRRIQEVNEKYKSL
;
A
#
# COMPACT_ATOMS: atom_id res chain seq x y z
N MET A 1 6.67 4.60 -10.16
CA MET A 1 6.71 5.26 -8.85
C MET A 1 5.37 5.10 -8.14
N ALA A 2 5.39 4.60 -6.90
CA ALA A 2 4.15 4.51 -6.12
C ALA A 2 3.66 5.91 -5.76
N GLU A 3 2.40 6.16 -6.04
CA GLU A 3 1.78 7.41 -5.63
C GLU A 3 1.36 7.31 -4.16
N VAL A 4 1.67 8.35 -3.39
CA VAL A 4 1.35 8.41 -1.97
C VAL A 4 -0.12 8.77 -1.79
N ILE A 5 -0.87 7.91 -1.09
CA ILE A 5 -2.28 8.17 -0.77
C ILE A 5 -2.35 8.91 0.56
N LYS A 6 -3.17 9.95 0.62
CA LYS A 6 -3.39 10.75 1.82
C LYS A 6 -4.88 11.00 1.99
N ARG A 7 -5.29 11.33 3.20
CA ARG A 7 -6.64 11.86 3.39
C ARG A 7 -6.72 13.20 2.68
N SER A 8 -7.75 13.39 1.86
CA SER A 8 -7.94 14.64 1.12
C SER A 8 -8.85 15.63 1.84
N GLY A 9 -9.44 15.23 2.97
CA GLY A 9 -10.31 16.10 3.75
C GLY A 9 -10.67 15.45 5.08
N PRO A 10 -11.48 16.15 5.90
CA PRO A 10 -11.93 15.61 7.17
C PRO A 10 -12.95 14.48 6.98
N PRO A 11 -13.13 13.62 8.01
CA PRO A 11 -14.19 12.61 7.97
C PRO A 11 -15.55 13.30 7.94
N LYS A 12 -16.48 12.72 7.18
CA LYS A 12 -17.81 13.26 6.99
C LYS A 12 -18.86 12.22 7.36
N ALA A 13 -19.77 12.59 8.24
CA ALA A 13 -20.89 11.73 8.59
C ALA A 13 -21.91 11.72 7.44
N THR A 14 -22.28 10.52 6.99
CA THR A 14 -23.21 10.33 5.88
C THR A 14 -24.50 9.65 6.29
N ASP A 15 -24.53 9.02 7.46
CA ASP A 15 -25.72 8.37 7.99
C ASP A 15 -25.61 8.24 9.51
N LEU A 16 -26.74 8.03 10.16
CA LEU A 16 -26.83 7.85 11.61
C LEU A 16 -27.85 6.77 11.92
N LYS A 17 -27.43 5.77 12.71
CA LYS A 17 -28.31 4.72 13.16
C LYS A 17 -28.13 4.53 14.67
N GLY A 18 -29.10 4.94 15.44
CA GLY A 18 -28.94 5.06 16.89
C GLY A 18 -27.91 6.14 17.22
N GLU A 19 -26.83 5.78 17.90
CA GLU A 19 -25.73 6.69 18.20
C GLU A 19 -24.50 6.42 17.31
N GLU A 20 -24.59 5.45 16.42
CA GLU A 20 -23.51 5.07 15.52
C GLU A 20 -23.63 5.78 14.17
N PHE A 21 -22.67 6.64 13.88
CA PHE A 21 -22.58 7.33 12.60
C PHE A 21 -21.84 6.51 11.57
N THR A 22 -22.24 6.64 10.31
CA THR A 22 -21.46 6.17 9.19
C THR A 22 -20.58 7.31 8.70
N TRP A 23 -19.27 7.09 8.70
CA TRP A 23 -18.28 8.09 8.33
C TRP A 23 -17.65 7.76 6.99
N THR A 24 -17.42 8.79 6.20
CA THR A 24 -16.68 8.69 4.94
C THR A 24 -15.43 9.54 5.04
N VAL A 25 -14.28 8.93 4.74
CA VAL A 25 -12.97 9.60 4.76
C VAL A 25 -12.49 9.69 3.33
N PRO A 26 -12.42 10.89 2.73
CA PRO A 26 -11.95 11.03 1.36
C PRO A 26 -10.45 10.83 1.27
N LEU A 27 -10.02 10.20 0.18
CA LEU A 27 -8.60 9.95 -0.12
C LEU A 27 -8.18 10.77 -1.33
N SER A 28 -6.90 11.11 -1.40
CA SER A 28 -6.33 11.89 -2.50
C SER A 28 -6.33 11.13 -3.83
N LEU A 29 -6.28 9.81 -3.77
CA LEU A 29 -6.23 8.92 -4.93
C LEU A 29 -7.07 7.68 -4.66
N ALA A 30 -7.59 7.07 -5.71
CA ALA A 30 -8.26 5.78 -5.61
C ALA A 30 -7.22 4.71 -5.28
N PRO A 31 -7.42 3.91 -4.22
CA PRO A 31 -6.46 2.87 -3.85
C PRO A 31 -6.33 1.80 -4.93
N THR A 32 -5.10 1.37 -5.16
CA THR A 32 -4.85 0.20 -6.00
C THR A 32 -5.14 -1.07 -5.21
N ARG A 33 -5.25 -2.19 -5.90
CA ARG A 33 -5.44 -3.49 -5.27
C ARG A 33 -4.28 -3.84 -4.33
N GLU A 34 -3.07 -3.56 -4.74
CA GLU A 34 -1.86 -3.80 -3.94
C GLU A 34 -1.84 -2.96 -2.67
N TRP A 35 -2.15 -1.67 -2.80
CA TRP A 35 -2.24 -0.77 -1.66
C TRP A 35 -3.32 -1.21 -0.67
N SER A 36 -4.49 -1.58 -1.20
CA SER A 36 -5.62 -2.04 -0.38
C SER A 36 -5.27 -3.28 0.43
N LYS A 37 -4.54 -4.21 -0.17
CA LYS A 37 -4.06 -5.40 0.52
C LYS A 37 -3.13 -5.05 1.68
N LEU A 38 -2.16 -4.16 1.45
CA LEU A 38 -1.23 -3.71 2.47
C LEU A 38 -1.94 -2.95 3.59
N PHE A 39 -2.91 -2.11 3.24
CA PHE A 39 -3.74 -1.39 4.20
C PHE A 39 -4.53 -2.33 5.10
N SER A 40 -4.97 -3.48 4.58
CA SER A 40 -5.75 -4.47 5.32
C SER A 40 -4.93 -5.29 6.30
N GLU A 41 -3.60 -5.21 6.24
CA GLU A 41 -2.68 -6.00 7.07
C GLU A 41 -1.71 -5.09 7.86
N PRO A 42 -2.22 -4.14 8.67
CA PRO A 42 -1.35 -3.24 9.43
C PRO A 42 -0.72 -3.94 10.64
N ALA A 43 0.38 -3.38 11.13
CA ALA A 43 1.08 -3.89 12.30
C ALA A 43 0.31 -3.66 13.62
N GLU A 44 -0.47 -2.58 13.68
CA GLU A 44 -1.23 -2.23 14.88
C GLU A 44 -2.72 -2.23 14.64
N THR A 45 -3.44 -3.07 15.39
CA THR A 45 -4.90 -3.12 15.36
C THR A 45 -5.43 -3.34 16.77
N THR A 46 -6.68 -2.95 17.01
CA THR A 46 -7.39 -3.23 18.24
C THR A 46 -8.73 -3.88 17.92
N VAL A 47 -9.42 -4.40 18.94
CA VAL A 47 -10.76 -4.97 18.75
C VAL A 47 -11.73 -3.89 18.24
N LEU A 48 -11.59 -2.66 18.75
CA LEU A 48 -12.44 -1.53 18.34
C LEU A 48 -12.07 -1.02 16.95
N CYS A 49 -10.77 -0.81 16.70
CA CYS A 49 -10.25 -0.25 15.46
C CYS A 49 -9.48 -1.32 14.67
N HIS A 50 -10.14 -1.89 13.67
CA HIS A 50 -9.57 -2.93 12.82
C HIS A 50 -9.91 -2.65 11.35
N PRO A 51 -8.95 -2.85 10.41
CA PRO A 51 -9.20 -2.60 8.99
C PRO A 51 -10.37 -3.39 8.40
N LYS A 52 -10.68 -4.55 8.96
CA LYS A 52 -11.82 -5.37 8.51
C LYS A 52 -13.17 -4.68 8.71
N LYS A 53 -13.22 -3.68 9.58
CA LYS A 53 -14.44 -2.89 9.83
C LYS A 53 -14.58 -1.72 8.88
N LEU A 54 -13.57 -1.49 8.03
CA LEU A 54 -13.58 -0.43 7.02
C LEU A 54 -14.00 -0.99 5.68
N GLY A 55 -14.84 -0.22 4.96
CA GLY A 55 -15.11 -0.46 3.55
C GLY A 55 -14.32 0.52 2.70
N MET A 56 -13.93 0.10 1.51
CA MET A 56 -13.34 0.99 0.51
C MET A 56 -14.35 1.21 -0.60
N MET A 57 -14.62 2.48 -0.90
CA MET A 57 -15.51 2.86 -1.99
C MET A 57 -14.79 3.86 -2.88
N HIS A 58 -14.44 3.45 -4.10
CA HIS A 58 -13.71 4.30 -5.04
C HIS A 58 -12.52 5.01 -4.39
N GLN A 59 -12.66 6.27 -4.06
CA GLN A 59 -11.62 7.13 -3.52
C GLN A 59 -11.90 7.53 -2.07
N ALA A 60 -12.52 6.63 -1.30
CA ALA A 60 -12.91 6.92 0.08
C ALA A 60 -12.88 5.66 0.95
N LEU A 61 -12.71 5.88 2.25
CA LEU A 61 -12.87 4.84 3.27
C LEU A 61 -14.20 5.09 3.98
N VAL A 62 -14.93 4.02 4.27
CA VAL A 62 -16.22 4.09 4.96
C VAL A 62 -16.19 3.20 6.19
N PHE A 63 -16.61 3.71 7.32
CA PHE A 63 -16.67 2.95 8.56
C PHE A 63 -17.78 3.50 9.48
N LYS A 64 -18.09 2.74 10.52
CA LYS A 64 -19.12 3.12 11.50
C LYS A 64 -18.51 3.22 12.89
N CYS A 65 -18.79 4.30 13.58
CA CYS A 65 -18.45 4.45 14.99
C CYS A 65 -19.26 5.56 15.63
N GLU A 66 -19.28 5.56 16.96
CA GLU A 66 -19.85 6.66 17.70
C GLU A 66 -18.96 7.89 17.60
N ASP A 67 -19.57 9.06 17.72
CA ASP A 67 -18.89 10.35 17.71
C ASP A 67 -17.67 10.39 18.64
N ALA A 68 -17.83 9.89 19.87
CA ALA A 68 -16.75 9.88 20.87
C ALA A 68 -15.52 9.08 20.45
N ASN A 69 -15.66 8.12 19.54
CA ASN A 69 -14.58 7.24 19.10
C ASN A 69 -13.93 7.68 17.79
N LEU A 70 -14.47 8.72 17.16
CA LEU A 70 -13.99 9.14 15.84
C LEU A 70 -12.51 9.52 15.82
N ALA A 71 -12.07 10.31 16.80
CA ALA A 71 -10.67 10.76 16.87
C ALA A 71 -9.69 9.58 16.94
N VAL A 72 -10.04 8.55 17.71
CA VAL A 72 -9.22 7.33 17.84
C VAL A 72 -9.15 6.58 16.50
N TRP A 73 -10.29 6.44 15.83
CA TRP A 73 -10.35 5.83 14.50
C TRP A 73 -9.47 6.56 13.49
N ILE A 74 -9.53 7.88 13.48
CA ILE A 74 -8.73 8.69 12.54
C ILE A 74 -7.24 8.52 12.80
N GLN A 75 -6.80 8.44 14.06
CA GLN A 75 -5.41 8.19 14.40
C GLN A 75 -4.93 6.85 13.82
N TYR A 76 -5.72 5.78 13.99
CA TYR A 76 -5.38 4.47 13.42
C TYR A 76 -5.40 4.49 11.89
N ILE A 77 -6.41 5.11 11.29
CA ILE A 77 -6.51 5.23 9.83
C ILE A 77 -5.28 5.92 9.26
N ASP A 78 -4.83 7.02 9.86
CA ASP A 78 -3.64 7.75 9.43
C ASP A 78 -2.38 6.88 9.52
N LYS A 79 -2.24 6.12 10.60
CA LYS A 79 -1.14 5.16 10.76
C LYS A 79 -1.18 4.06 9.70
N TRP A 80 -2.35 3.51 9.43
CA TRP A 80 -2.52 2.44 8.44
C TRP A 80 -2.24 2.95 7.02
N ILE A 81 -2.67 4.17 6.71
CA ILE A 81 -2.38 4.81 5.42
C ILE A 81 -0.86 4.98 5.25
N ALA A 82 -0.19 5.53 6.25
CA ALA A 82 1.26 5.71 6.22
C ALA A 82 1.99 4.39 6.09
N GLY A 83 1.54 3.37 6.82
CA GLY A 83 2.10 2.02 6.75
C GLY A 83 1.96 1.38 5.38
N ALA A 84 0.78 1.51 4.76
CA ALA A 84 0.54 0.98 3.41
C ALA A 84 1.40 1.69 2.36
N ASN A 85 1.51 3.02 2.45
CA ASN A 85 2.37 3.80 1.56
C ASN A 85 3.84 3.37 1.68
N GLY A 86 4.34 3.26 2.91
CA GLY A 86 5.72 2.85 3.17
C GLY A 86 6.02 1.44 2.68
N ALA A 87 5.11 0.50 2.91
CA ALA A 87 5.25 -0.88 2.48
C ALA A 87 5.25 -0.99 0.94
N LEU A 88 4.42 -0.19 0.26
CA LEU A 88 4.35 -0.19 -1.19
C LEU A 88 5.64 0.35 -1.80
N VAL A 89 6.17 1.45 -1.26
CA VAL A 89 7.46 2.02 -1.71
C VAL A 89 8.60 1.02 -1.50
N ALA A 90 8.64 0.37 -0.33
CA ALA A 90 9.67 -0.63 -0.04
C ALA A 90 9.59 -1.82 -1.01
N ALA A 91 8.38 -2.29 -1.34
CA ALA A 91 8.18 -3.38 -2.28
C ALA A 91 8.65 -3.00 -3.70
N GLU A 92 8.39 -1.77 -4.14
CA GLU A 92 8.85 -1.27 -5.44
C GLU A 92 10.38 -1.17 -5.51
N GLU A 93 11.02 -0.69 -4.46
CA GLU A 93 12.48 -0.61 -4.39
C GLU A 93 13.12 -1.99 -4.42
N GLN A 94 12.53 -2.93 -3.71
CA GLN A 94 12.99 -4.32 -3.70
C GLN A 94 12.88 -4.95 -5.10
N GLU A 95 11.79 -4.69 -5.80
CA GLU A 95 11.58 -5.18 -7.15
C GLU A 95 12.58 -4.57 -8.14
N LYS A 96 12.90 -3.30 -8.02
CA LYS A 96 13.92 -2.63 -8.83
C LYS A 96 15.30 -3.28 -8.62
N LYS A 97 15.66 -3.53 -7.38
CA LYS A 97 16.92 -4.19 -7.04
C LYS A 97 17.00 -5.59 -7.62
N ARG A 98 15.91 -6.34 -7.52
CA ARG A 98 15.82 -7.70 -8.07
C ARG A 98 16.01 -7.70 -9.59
N LYS A 99 15.34 -6.79 -10.28
CA LYS A 99 15.46 -6.66 -11.74
C LYS A 99 16.87 -6.24 -12.16
N ALA A 100 17.47 -5.30 -11.45
CA ALA A 100 18.83 -4.86 -11.72
C ALA A 100 19.84 -6.01 -11.54
N GLU A 101 19.69 -6.80 -10.49
CA GLU A 101 20.54 -7.96 -10.24
C GLU A 101 20.38 -9.04 -11.32
N GLN A 102 19.14 -9.31 -11.74
CA GLN A 102 18.89 -10.26 -12.83
C GLN A 102 19.53 -9.80 -14.14
N LEU A 103 19.42 -8.53 -14.46
CA LEU A 103 20.03 -7.96 -15.66
C LEU A 103 21.56 -8.07 -15.62
N ARG A 104 22.16 -7.76 -14.49
CA ARG A 104 23.61 -7.87 -14.29
C ARG A 104 24.08 -9.29 -14.47
N GLN A 105 23.37 -10.28 -13.90
CA GLN A 105 23.70 -11.70 -14.03
C GLN A 105 23.58 -12.15 -15.48
N GLU A 106 22.55 -11.70 -16.20
CA GLU A 106 22.36 -12.05 -17.61
C GLU A 106 23.46 -11.46 -18.49
N GLU A 107 23.86 -10.22 -18.26
CA GLU A 107 24.94 -9.57 -18.98
C GLU A 107 26.28 -10.28 -18.73
N GLU A 108 26.55 -10.67 -17.50
CA GLU A 108 27.76 -11.42 -17.14
C GLU A 108 27.79 -12.79 -17.83
N LYS A 109 26.64 -13.46 -17.85
CA LYS A 109 26.51 -14.75 -18.54
C LYS A 109 26.80 -14.61 -20.02
N GLN A 110 26.24 -13.61 -20.70
CA GLN A 110 26.49 -13.37 -22.11
C GLN A 110 27.94 -13.03 -22.40
N ARG A 111 28.58 -12.25 -21.55
CA ARG A 111 29.99 -11.93 -21.67
C ARG A 111 30.86 -13.20 -21.58
N ARG A 112 30.58 -14.07 -20.63
CA ARG A 112 31.31 -15.33 -20.46
C ARG A 112 31.13 -16.25 -21.68
N ILE A 113 29.92 -16.29 -22.23
CA ILE A 113 29.65 -17.07 -23.45
C ILE A 113 30.49 -16.55 -24.61
N GLN A 114 30.54 -15.23 -24.80
CA GLN A 114 31.34 -14.60 -25.85
C GLN A 114 32.82 -14.86 -25.67
N GLU A 115 33.33 -14.76 -24.45
CA GLU A 115 34.74 -15.04 -24.14
C GLU A 115 35.13 -16.47 -24.48
N VAL A 116 34.30 -17.43 -24.14
CA VAL A 116 34.54 -18.86 -24.45
C VAL A 116 34.50 -19.09 -25.96
N ASN A 117 33.52 -18.52 -26.65
CA ASN A 117 33.42 -18.66 -28.11
C ASN A 117 34.63 -18.05 -28.83
N GLU A 118 35.08 -16.89 -28.35
CA GLU A 118 36.25 -16.22 -28.89
C GLU A 118 37.53 -17.06 -28.67
N LYS A 119 37.65 -17.65 -27.48
CA LYS A 119 38.80 -18.49 -27.14
C LYS A 119 38.91 -19.69 -28.05
N TYR A 120 37.84 -20.30 -28.47
CA TYR A 120 37.81 -21.54 -29.22
C TYR A 120 37.40 -21.38 -30.69
N LYS A 121 37.32 -20.17 -31.20
CA LYS A 121 36.86 -19.95 -32.58
C LYS A 121 37.75 -20.54 -33.66
N SER A 122 38.97 -20.86 -33.33
CA SER A 122 39.94 -21.48 -34.28
C SER A 122 39.95 -23.00 -34.22
N LEU A 123 39.14 -23.62 -33.38
CA LEU A 123 39.08 -25.09 -33.31
C LEU A 123 38.32 -25.71 -34.48
#